data_4e177d6e1590fd7f48359fe51cc00185
#
_entry.id   4e177d6e1590fd7f48359fe51cc00185
#
_cell.length_a   1.000
_cell.length_b   1.000
_cell.length_c   1.000
_cell.angle_alpha   90.00
_cell.angle_beta   90.00
_cell.angle_gamma   90.00
#
_symmetry.space_group_name_H-M   'P 1'
#
loop_
_entity.id
_entity.type
_entity.pdbx_description
1 polymer ?
#
loop_
_entity_poly.entity_id
_entity_poly.type
_entity_poly.pdbx_seq_one_letter_code
_entity_poly.pdbx_strand_id
1 'polypeptide(L)'
;MIGVNKVILVGNVGKLPDVVTFPSEGAAPGKKASFPLATTEYRRSRDNERVEITEWHNVVCWRGLADVAERILTKGAQIYVEGRLQSRTWEDKEGNKRHVTEVVADNLLLLSKRQQEEGSRPNPLMDILNSDTEPLGDFPF
;
A
#
# COMPACT_ATOMS: atom_id res chain seq x y z
N MET A 1 3.89 -15.49 -27.09
CA MET A 1 2.94 -14.38 -26.97
C MET A 1 3.34 -13.49 -25.78
N ILE A 2 3.41 -12.22 -26.00
CA ILE A 2 3.73 -11.26 -24.94
C ILE A 2 2.42 -10.77 -24.33
N GLY A 3 2.35 -10.80 -23.01
CA GLY A 3 1.18 -10.33 -22.29
C GLY A 3 1.47 -9.08 -21.47
N VAL A 4 0.47 -8.60 -20.77
CA VAL A 4 0.59 -7.48 -19.83
C VAL A 4 0.18 -7.99 -18.46
N ASN A 5 1.00 -7.65 -17.46
CA ASN A 5 0.69 -7.92 -16.06
C ASN A 5 1.05 -6.67 -15.27
N LYS A 6 0.05 -5.88 -14.94
CA LYS A 6 0.26 -4.61 -14.26
C LYS A 6 -0.84 -4.37 -13.23
N VAL A 7 -0.41 -3.92 -12.05
CA VAL A 7 -1.30 -3.57 -10.95
C VAL A 7 -0.99 -2.15 -10.50
N ILE A 8 -2.02 -1.37 -10.31
CA ILE A 8 -1.92 -0.02 -9.74
C ILE A 8 -2.86 0.04 -8.55
N LEU A 9 -2.33 0.40 -7.39
CA LEU A 9 -3.10 0.51 -6.16
C LEU A 9 -2.83 1.85 -5.48
N VAL A 10 -3.89 2.45 -4.97
CA VAL A 10 -3.80 3.54 -4.00
C VAL A 10 -4.57 3.10 -2.77
N GLY A 11 -3.90 3.04 -1.65
CA GLY A 11 -4.53 2.54 -0.44
C GLY A 11 -3.75 2.90 0.81
N ASN A 12 -4.17 2.30 1.92
CA ASN A 12 -3.58 2.57 3.22
C ASN A 12 -2.86 1.35 3.75
N VAL A 13 -1.67 1.56 4.28
CA VAL A 13 -0.83 0.52 4.87
C VAL A 13 -1.47 0.00 6.15
N GLY A 14 -1.64 -1.31 6.26
CA GLY A 14 -2.33 -1.92 7.39
C GLY A 14 -1.45 -2.13 8.61
N LYS A 15 -0.16 -2.31 8.42
CA LYS A 15 0.82 -2.48 9.49
C LYS A 15 2.22 -2.16 8.97
N LEU A 16 3.16 -2.00 9.90
CA LEU A 16 4.57 -1.80 9.54
C LEU A 16 5.06 -2.96 8.67
N PRO A 17 5.91 -2.68 7.67
CA PRO A 17 6.44 -3.75 6.82
C PRO A 17 7.22 -4.80 7.61
N ASP A 18 7.03 -6.05 7.24
CA ASP A 18 7.88 -7.15 7.69
C ASP A 18 9.10 -7.18 6.80
N VAL A 19 10.28 -6.96 7.38
CA VAL A 19 11.53 -6.88 6.64
C VAL A 19 12.36 -8.12 6.92
N VAL A 20 12.76 -8.80 5.85
CA VAL A 20 13.63 -9.96 5.92
C VAL A 20 14.88 -9.70 5.12
N THR A 21 16.02 -9.94 5.74
CA THR A 21 17.33 -9.84 5.07
C THR A 21 17.89 -11.25 4.94
N PHE A 22 18.39 -11.60 3.77
CA PHE A 22 19.01 -12.91 3.57
C PHE A 22 20.37 -12.75 2.91
N PRO A 23 21.35 -13.61 3.32
CA PRO A 23 22.67 -13.53 2.75
C PRO A 23 22.65 -13.98 1.29
N SER A 24 23.45 -13.33 0.47
CA SER A 24 23.65 -13.75 -0.91
C SER A 24 25.14 -13.86 -1.16
N GLU A 25 25.57 -15.01 -1.69
CA GLU A 25 26.99 -15.25 -1.94
C GLU A 25 27.52 -14.31 -3.01
N GLY A 26 28.60 -13.60 -2.69
CA GLY A 26 29.30 -12.75 -3.65
C GLY A 26 28.59 -11.48 -4.05
N ALA A 27 27.47 -11.12 -3.42
CA ALA A 27 26.70 -9.91 -3.71
C ALA A 27 26.22 -9.29 -2.41
N ALA A 28 25.67 -8.08 -2.50
CA ALA A 28 25.01 -7.43 -1.36
C ALA A 28 23.87 -8.31 -0.84
N PRO A 29 23.62 -8.33 0.49
CA PRO A 29 22.52 -9.12 1.05
C PRO A 29 21.19 -8.77 0.40
N GLY A 30 20.40 -9.79 0.13
CA GLY A 30 19.04 -9.60 -0.37
C GLY A 30 18.14 -9.07 0.72
N LYS A 31 17.16 -8.26 0.35
CA LYS A 31 16.20 -7.69 1.29
C LYS A 31 14.81 -7.73 0.69
N LYS A 32 13.85 -8.12 1.53
CA LYS A 32 12.44 -8.20 1.17
C LYS A 32 11.62 -7.49 2.24
N ALA A 33 10.73 -6.62 1.82
CA ALA A 33 9.75 -6.01 2.70
C ALA A 33 8.35 -6.38 2.21
N SER A 34 7.48 -6.77 3.11
CA SER A 34 6.09 -7.10 2.78
C SER A 34 5.14 -6.43 3.75
N PHE A 35 4.00 -5.99 3.24
CA PHE A 35 3.01 -5.32 4.04
C PHE A 35 1.62 -5.47 3.44
N PRO A 36 0.57 -5.44 4.27
CA PRO A 36 -0.80 -5.41 3.76
C PRO A 36 -1.20 -4.00 3.38
N LEU A 37 -1.88 -3.88 2.25
CA LEU A 37 -2.41 -2.61 1.75
C LEU A 37 -3.91 -2.73 1.57
N ALA A 38 -4.67 -1.84 2.18
CA ALA A 38 -6.11 -1.82 2.08
C ALA A 38 -6.56 -0.83 1.00
N THR A 39 -7.37 -1.30 0.08
CA THR A 39 -8.10 -0.44 -0.84
C THR A 39 -9.56 -0.50 -0.49
N THR A 40 -10.20 0.65 -0.41
CA THR A 40 -11.60 0.74 0.01
C THR A 40 -12.42 1.40 -1.09
N GLU A 41 -13.55 0.79 -1.40
CA GLU A 41 -14.51 1.38 -2.30
C GLU A 41 -15.89 1.40 -1.65
N TYR A 42 -16.76 2.24 -2.16
CA TYR A 42 -18.13 2.34 -1.68
C TYR A 42 -19.06 1.87 -2.78
N ARG A 43 -20.02 1.01 -2.41
CA ARG A 43 -21.07 0.54 -3.30
C ARG A 43 -22.43 0.83 -2.67
N ARG A 44 -23.45 0.88 -3.50
CA ARG A 44 -24.82 0.92 -3.01
C ARG A 44 -25.38 -0.49 -3.00
N SER A 45 -25.99 -0.87 -1.87
CA SER A 45 -26.68 -2.13 -1.74
C SER A 45 -28.04 -2.08 -2.46
N ARG A 46 -28.72 -3.22 -2.50
CA ARG A 46 -30.08 -3.28 -3.06
C ARG A 46 -31.06 -2.33 -2.35
N ASP A 47 -30.82 -2.08 -1.07
CA ASP A 47 -31.62 -1.17 -0.25
C ASP A 47 -31.20 0.29 -0.38
N ASN A 48 -30.36 0.59 -1.37
CA ASN A 48 -29.81 1.92 -1.62
C ASN A 48 -28.97 2.46 -0.47
N GLU A 49 -28.45 1.59 0.37
CA GLU A 49 -27.54 1.94 1.45
C GLU A 49 -26.09 1.92 0.96
N ARG A 50 -25.30 2.82 1.50
CA ARG A 50 -23.87 2.89 1.19
C ARG A 50 -23.13 1.79 1.95
N VAL A 51 -22.48 0.90 1.20
CA VAL A 51 -21.69 -0.19 1.76
C VAL A 51 -20.22 0.05 1.44
N GLU A 52 -19.38 -0.09 2.46
CA GLU A 52 -17.94 0.01 2.33
C GLU A 52 -17.33 -1.37 2.11
N ILE A 53 -16.53 -1.53 1.06
CA ILE A 53 -15.86 -2.78 0.75
C ILE A 53 -14.37 -2.55 0.77
N THR A 54 -13.67 -3.30 1.60
CA THR A 54 -12.21 -3.23 1.73
C THR A 54 -11.58 -4.51 1.20
N GLU A 55 -10.65 -4.35 0.28
CA GLU A 55 -9.79 -5.44 -0.18
C GLU A 55 -8.40 -5.28 0.41
N TRP A 56 -7.86 -6.39 0.89
CA TRP A 56 -6.50 -6.44 1.42
C TRP A 56 -5.56 -7.05 0.41
N HIS A 57 -4.52 -6.31 0.06
CA HIS A 57 -3.51 -6.74 -0.89
C HIS A 57 -2.20 -6.99 -0.17
N ASN A 58 -1.53 -8.08 -0.55
CA ASN A 58 -0.20 -8.38 -0.05
C ASN A 58 0.82 -7.76 -1.00
N VAL A 59 1.54 -6.76 -0.53
CA VAL A 59 2.53 -6.07 -1.35
C VAL A 59 3.92 -6.49 -0.91
N VAL A 60 4.76 -6.81 -1.88
CA VAL A 60 6.14 -7.25 -1.65
C VAL A 60 7.09 -6.33 -2.38
N CYS A 61 8.10 -5.85 -1.68
CA CYS A 61 9.16 -5.02 -2.22
C CYS A 61 10.49 -5.73 -2.06
N TRP A 62 11.34 -5.63 -3.08
CA TRP A 62 12.65 -6.28 -3.08
C TRP A 62 13.78 -5.25 -3.14
N ARG A 63 14.89 -5.57 -2.48
CA ARG A 63 16.14 -4.81 -2.55
C ARG A 63 16.00 -3.32 -2.22
N GLY A 64 16.33 -2.43 -3.15
CA GLY A 64 16.27 -0.98 -2.92
C GLY A 64 14.88 -0.49 -2.56
N LEU A 65 13.85 -1.06 -3.18
CA LEU A 65 12.48 -0.70 -2.87
C LEU A 65 12.06 -1.20 -1.48
N ALA A 66 12.62 -2.32 -1.02
CA ALA A 66 12.43 -2.80 0.34
C ALA A 66 13.02 -1.81 1.37
N ASP A 67 14.18 -1.23 1.06
CA ASP A 67 14.78 -0.17 1.89
C ASP A 67 13.88 1.05 1.97
N VAL A 68 13.31 1.44 0.85
CA VAL A 68 12.36 2.57 0.79
C VAL A 68 11.14 2.27 1.65
N ALA A 69 10.55 1.08 1.49
CA ALA A 69 9.38 0.67 2.25
C ALA A 69 9.64 0.70 3.76
N GLU A 70 10.77 0.13 4.19
CA GLU A 70 11.16 0.12 5.60
C GLU A 70 11.28 1.53 6.16
N ARG A 71 11.82 2.44 5.38
CA ARG A 71 12.13 3.79 5.83
C ARG A 71 10.92 4.71 5.86
N ILE A 72 9.99 4.59 4.89
CA ILE A 72 8.91 5.56 4.73
C ILE A 72 7.53 5.07 5.17
N LEU A 73 7.30 3.76 5.25
CA LEU A 73 5.97 3.24 5.51
C LEU A 73 5.68 3.12 7.00
N THR A 74 4.54 3.67 7.38
CA THR A 74 3.98 3.54 8.72
C THR A 74 2.54 3.06 8.61
N LYS A 75 2.02 2.50 9.69
CA LYS A 75 0.62 2.05 9.72
C LYS A 75 -0.31 3.23 9.41
N GLY A 76 -1.20 3.02 8.45
CA GLY A 76 -2.18 4.03 8.05
C GLY A 76 -1.70 4.99 6.98
N ALA A 77 -0.43 4.94 6.58
CA ALA A 77 0.07 5.79 5.50
C ALA A 77 -0.67 5.50 4.19
N GLN A 78 -1.01 6.55 3.47
CA GLN A 78 -1.59 6.41 2.14
C GLN A 78 -0.48 6.39 1.10
N ILE A 79 -0.48 5.37 0.26
CA ILE A 79 0.57 5.17 -0.73
C ILE A 79 -0.01 4.80 -2.10
N TYR A 80 0.79 5.08 -3.12
CA TYR A 80 0.60 4.60 -4.48
C TYR A 80 1.58 3.47 -4.72
N VAL A 81 1.08 2.36 -5.23
CA VAL A 81 1.90 1.19 -5.59
C VAL A 81 1.65 0.85 -7.05
N GLU A 82 2.72 0.63 -7.77
CA GLU A 82 2.68 0.13 -9.13
C GLU A 82 3.54 -1.13 -9.19
N GLY A 83 3.01 -2.19 -9.77
CA GLY A 83 3.72 -3.45 -9.84
C GLY A 83 3.02 -4.47 -10.70
N ARG A 84 3.21 -5.74 -10.36
CA ARG A 84 2.62 -6.86 -11.06
C ARG A 84 2.12 -7.92 -10.09
N LEU A 85 1.19 -8.72 -10.53
CA LEU A 85 0.74 -9.88 -9.76
C LEU A 85 1.73 -11.02 -9.91
N GLN A 86 2.02 -11.67 -8.82
CA GLN A 86 2.84 -12.87 -8.81
C GLN A 86 2.24 -13.89 -7.85
N SER A 87 2.10 -15.11 -8.32
CA SER A 87 1.65 -16.21 -7.48
C SER A 87 2.82 -17.11 -7.14
N ARG A 88 2.84 -17.59 -5.92
CA ARG A 88 3.83 -18.57 -5.48
C ARG A 88 3.16 -19.65 -4.66
N THR A 89 3.81 -20.79 -4.59
CA THR A 89 3.35 -21.95 -3.82
C THR A 89 4.33 -22.20 -2.69
N TRP A 90 3.81 -22.51 -1.51
CA TRP A 90 4.63 -22.88 -0.37
C TRP A 90 3.95 -24.03 0.39
N GLU A 91 4.75 -24.79 1.11
CA GLU A 91 4.23 -25.86 1.95
C GLU A 91 4.14 -25.40 3.40
N ASP A 92 2.99 -25.67 4.04
CA ASP A 92 2.83 -25.41 5.46
C ASP A 92 3.46 -26.54 6.29
N LYS A 93 3.39 -26.40 7.60
CA LYS A 93 3.98 -27.38 8.53
C LYS A 93 3.33 -28.75 8.45
N GLU A 94 2.15 -28.84 7.88
CA GLU A 94 1.39 -30.10 7.72
C GLU A 94 1.60 -30.72 6.35
N GLY A 95 2.47 -30.14 5.50
CA GLY A 95 2.74 -30.64 4.17
C GLY A 95 1.72 -30.25 3.12
N ASN A 96 0.76 -29.38 3.46
CA ASN A 96 -0.23 -28.90 2.50
C ASN A 96 0.35 -27.80 1.63
N LYS A 97 0.09 -27.89 0.33
CA LYS A 97 0.49 -26.83 -0.60
C LYS A 97 -0.46 -25.67 -0.47
N ARG A 98 0.13 -24.48 -0.27
CA ARG A 98 -0.60 -23.22 -0.20
C ARG A 98 -0.20 -22.34 -1.36
N HIS A 99 -1.21 -21.67 -1.93
CA HIS A 99 -1.01 -20.70 -3.00
C HIS A 99 -1.21 -19.30 -2.43
N VAL A 100 -0.33 -18.40 -2.79
CA VAL A 100 -0.48 -17.00 -2.41
C VAL A 100 -0.28 -16.14 -3.65
N THR A 101 -1.12 -15.13 -3.80
CA THR A 101 -1.00 -14.13 -4.85
C THR A 101 -0.59 -12.81 -4.20
N GLU A 102 0.49 -12.25 -4.70
CA GLU A 102 1.09 -11.04 -4.17
C GLU A 102 1.23 -10.00 -5.26
N VAL A 103 1.31 -8.74 -4.85
CA VAL A 103 1.69 -7.64 -5.73
C VAL A 103 3.18 -7.37 -5.51
N VAL A 104 3.99 -7.62 -6.51
CA VAL A 104 5.41 -7.28 -6.46
C VAL A 104 5.56 -5.86 -6.95
N ALA A 105 5.95 -4.95 -6.06
CA ALA A 105 6.02 -3.53 -6.38
C ALA A 105 7.22 -3.20 -7.23
N ASP A 106 7.02 -2.38 -8.24
CA ASP A 106 8.08 -1.79 -9.05
C ASP A 106 8.29 -0.32 -8.67
N ASN A 107 7.25 0.34 -8.17
CA ASN A 107 7.31 1.72 -7.78
C ASN A 107 6.40 1.97 -6.57
N LEU A 108 6.85 2.86 -5.69
CA LEU A 108 6.18 3.15 -4.44
C LEU A 108 6.28 4.64 -4.13
N LEU A 109 5.14 5.29 -3.94
CA LEU A 109 5.09 6.71 -3.61
C LEU A 109 4.27 6.92 -2.35
N LEU A 110 4.81 7.69 -1.42
CA LEU A 110 4.09 8.11 -0.23
C LEU A 110 3.21 9.30 -0.59
N LEU A 111 1.89 9.14 -0.42
CA LEU A 111 0.93 10.20 -0.71
C LEU A 111 0.61 11.03 0.52
N SER A 112 0.43 10.37 1.67
CA SER A 112 0.24 11.07 2.94
C SER A 112 0.62 10.17 4.10
N LYS A 113 1.20 10.74 5.13
CA LYS A 113 1.42 10.05 6.38
C LYS A 113 0.14 10.12 7.20
N ARG A 114 -0.21 9.01 7.87
CA ARG A 114 -1.26 9.07 8.88
C ARG A 114 -0.80 10.05 9.95
N GLN A 115 -1.60 11.09 10.20
CA GLN A 115 -1.38 11.93 11.35
C GLN A 115 -1.61 11.08 12.60
N GLN A 116 -0.61 11.00 13.45
CA GLN A 116 -0.83 10.46 14.77
C GLN A 116 -1.90 11.32 15.43
N GLU A 117 -2.82 10.64 16.10
CA GLU A 117 -3.84 11.31 16.90
C GLU A 117 -3.22 12.00 18.13
N GLU A 118 -2.25 12.82 17.92
CA GLU A 118 -1.92 13.83 18.90
C GLU A 118 -2.91 14.94 18.66
N GLY A 119 -4.04 14.82 19.35
CA GLY A 119 -5.16 15.69 19.15
C GLY A 119 -4.74 17.12 19.10
N SER A 120 -4.99 17.78 18.02
CA SER A 120 -4.94 19.21 17.82
C SER A 120 -3.84 19.76 16.94
N ARG A 121 -3.20 18.94 16.11
CA ARG A 121 -2.52 19.59 14.98
C ARG A 121 -3.59 19.97 13.97
N PRO A 122 -3.81 21.27 13.74
CA PRO A 122 -4.73 21.67 12.70
C PRO A 122 -4.26 21.06 11.39
N ASN A 123 -5.17 20.30 10.76
CA ASN A 123 -4.90 19.81 9.43
C ASN A 123 -4.75 21.01 8.50
N PRO A 124 -3.58 21.23 7.88
CA PRO A 124 -3.39 22.39 7.00
C PRO A 124 -4.43 22.50 5.90
N LEU A 125 -4.96 21.34 5.47
CA LEU A 125 -6.04 21.31 4.47
C LEU A 125 -7.36 21.80 5.03
N MET A 126 -7.62 21.55 6.31
CA MET A 126 -8.82 22.06 6.97
C MET A 126 -8.73 23.54 7.21
N ASP A 127 -7.55 24.05 7.51
CA ASP A 127 -7.34 25.50 7.66
C ASP A 127 -7.55 26.22 6.34
N ILE A 128 -7.13 25.62 5.24
CA ILE A 128 -7.34 26.17 3.90
C ILE A 128 -8.82 26.13 3.54
N LEU A 129 -9.51 25.05 3.92
CA LEU A 129 -10.94 24.88 3.64
C LEU A 129 -11.80 25.78 4.53
N ASN A 130 -11.34 26.07 5.74
CA ASN A 130 -12.06 26.91 6.70
C ASN A 130 -11.66 28.39 6.63
N SER A 131 -10.60 28.71 5.95
CA SER A 131 -10.29 30.10 5.65
C SER A 131 -11.21 30.52 4.52
N ASP A 132 -11.85 31.66 4.69
CA ASP A 132 -12.69 32.30 3.67
C ASP A 132 -11.88 32.77 2.46
N THR A 133 -10.75 32.19 2.26
CA THR A 133 -9.99 32.38 1.05
C THR A 133 -10.70 31.67 -0.08
N GLU A 134 -10.79 32.36 -1.14
CA GLU A 134 -11.48 32.02 -2.36
C GLU A 134 -11.55 30.54 -2.68
N PRO A 135 -12.71 30.10 -3.19
CA PRO A 135 -12.84 28.73 -3.58
C PRO A 135 -11.69 28.33 -4.49
N LEU A 136 -10.99 27.31 -4.06
CA LEU A 136 -9.94 26.67 -4.85
C LEU A 136 -10.55 25.97 -6.05
N GLY A 137 -11.56 26.57 -6.68
CA GLY A 137 -12.27 26.00 -7.79
C GLY A 137 -11.46 25.87 -9.05
N ASP A 138 -10.23 26.35 -9.03
CA ASP A 138 -9.35 26.30 -10.18
C ASP A 138 -8.35 25.13 -10.13
N PHE A 139 -8.52 24.20 -9.21
CA PHE A 139 -7.71 23.00 -9.23
C PHE A 139 -8.10 22.13 -10.42
N PRO A 140 -7.15 21.73 -11.25
CA PRO A 140 -7.44 20.95 -12.47
C PRO A 140 -7.67 19.46 -12.15
N PHE A 141 -8.34 19.15 -11.08
CA PHE A 141 -8.72 17.77 -10.77
C PHE A 141 -10.00 17.69 -9.98
#